data_bf6eb48e3f859c71a4e4a5b77c8208f7
#
_entry.id   bf6eb48e3f859c71a4e4a5b77c8208f7
#
_cell.length_a   1.000
_cell.length_b   1.000
_cell.length_c   1.000
_cell.angle_alpha   90.00
_cell.angle_beta   90.00
_cell.angle_gamma   90.00
#
_symmetry.space_group_name_H-M   'P 1'
#
loop_
_entity.id
_entity.type
_entity.pdbx_description
1 polymer ?
#
loop_
_entity_poly.entity_id
_entity_poly.type
_entity_poly.pdbx_seq_one_letter_code
_entity_poly.pdbx_strand_id
1 'polypeptide(L)'
;NYSQDVKALILIDTGARLRVRPEFLKLLEDGIDAPAEWLKNLIEPLYGRVAPEVREKVINGVANVGVAVQLNDFRCCDKFDIMDKVNQIAVPTLVICGTEDDIAPLKYSQYLVNKIVGAKLVVIDGGTHHCFIEKPLEVNEAIEEFLKGL
;
A
#
# COMPACT_ATOMS: atom_id res chain seq x y z
N ASN A 1 -13.33 -13.54 -9.44
CA ASN A 1 -14.66 -14.13 -9.72
C ASN A 1 -15.67 -13.12 -10.29
N TYR A 2 -15.33 -11.82 -10.37
CA TYR A 2 -16.22 -10.73 -10.84
C TYR A 2 -15.49 -9.81 -11.82
N SER A 3 -14.64 -10.38 -12.67
CA SER A 3 -13.82 -9.59 -13.61
C SER A 3 -14.66 -8.75 -14.58
N GLN A 4 -15.88 -9.18 -14.90
CA GLN A 4 -16.83 -8.42 -15.73
C GLN A 4 -17.31 -7.12 -15.07
N ASP A 5 -17.19 -7.00 -13.75
CA ASP A 5 -17.63 -5.82 -12.99
C ASP A 5 -16.49 -4.81 -12.75
N VAL A 6 -15.26 -5.20 -13.12
CA VAL A 6 -14.05 -4.39 -12.95
C VAL A 6 -13.58 -3.85 -14.29
N LYS A 7 -13.60 -2.53 -14.47
CA LYS A 7 -13.17 -1.86 -15.70
C LYS A 7 -11.66 -1.65 -15.78
N ALA A 8 -11.04 -1.38 -14.65
CA ALA A 8 -9.60 -1.14 -14.54
C ALA A 8 -9.13 -1.38 -13.10
N LEU A 9 -7.81 -1.55 -12.90
CA LEU A 9 -7.16 -1.66 -11.60
C LEU A 9 -6.13 -0.54 -11.42
N ILE A 10 -6.08 -0.01 -10.21
CA ILE A 10 -5.00 0.89 -9.76
C ILE A 10 -4.38 0.24 -8.52
N LEU A 11 -3.11 -0.13 -8.60
CA LEU A 11 -2.37 -0.83 -7.56
C LEU A 11 -1.28 0.12 -7.05
N ILE A 12 -1.39 0.55 -5.80
CA ILE A 12 -0.47 1.54 -5.20
C ILE A 12 0.29 0.87 -4.07
N ASP A 13 1.62 1.00 -4.07
CA ASP A 13 2.53 0.54 -3.02
C ASP A 13 2.23 -0.89 -2.54
N THR A 14 2.12 -1.84 -3.49
CA THR A 14 1.69 -3.23 -3.20
C THR A 14 2.46 -4.27 -4.02
N GLY A 15 2.08 -5.54 -3.89
CA GLY A 15 2.71 -6.65 -4.58
C GLY A 15 1.78 -7.86 -4.78
N ALA A 16 2.21 -8.82 -5.62
CA ALA A 16 1.49 -10.08 -5.83
C ALA A 16 1.61 -11.05 -4.64
N ARG A 17 2.55 -10.82 -3.76
CA ARG A 17 2.75 -11.53 -2.50
C ARG A 17 3.24 -10.55 -1.46
N LEU A 18 2.57 -10.55 -0.30
CA LEU A 18 2.92 -9.71 0.83
C LEU A 18 3.44 -10.63 1.94
N ARG A 19 4.63 -10.32 2.46
CA ARG A 19 5.22 -11.01 3.60
C ARG A 19 5.53 -10.00 4.67
N VAL A 20 4.92 -10.19 5.83
CA VAL A 20 5.10 -9.31 6.98
C VAL A 20 6.25 -9.86 7.83
N ARG A 21 7.18 -8.99 8.21
CA ARG A 21 8.28 -9.39 9.08
C ARG A 21 7.73 -9.87 10.44
N PRO A 22 8.18 -11.02 10.98
CA PRO A 22 7.67 -11.54 12.25
C PRO A 22 7.82 -10.53 13.39
N GLU A 23 8.89 -9.74 13.39
CA GLU A 23 9.16 -8.70 14.39
C GLU A 23 8.09 -7.60 14.36
N PHE A 24 7.58 -7.26 13.15
CA PHE A 24 6.50 -6.29 13.01
C PHE A 24 5.17 -6.83 13.56
N LEU A 25 4.84 -8.09 13.27
CA LEU A 25 3.66 -8.73 13.84
C LEU A 25 3.75 -8.78 15.37
N LYS A 26 4.93 -9.06 15.91
CA LYS A 26 5.16 -9.06 17.36
C LYS A 26 4.94 -7.68 17.98
N LEU A 27 5.41 -6.60 17.33
CA LEU A 27 5.17 -5.23 17.80
C LEU A 27 3.67 -4.88 17.83
N LEU A 28 2.90 -5.38 16.86
CA LEU A 28 1.44 -5.22 16.86
C LEU A 28 0.77 -6.04 17.98
N GLU A 29 1.22 -7.27 18.24
CA GLU A 29 0.74 -8.09 19.33
C GLU A 29 0.97 -7.42 20.69
N ASP A 30 2.19 -6.93 20.92
CA ASP A 30 2.56 -6.21 22.14
C ASP A 30 1.76 -4.89 22.29
N GLY A 31 1.43 -4.25 21.17
CA GLY A 31 0.62 -3.04 21.12
C GLY A 31 -0.82 -3.20 21.61
N ILE A 32 -1.35 -4.42 21.66
CA ILE A 32 -2.72 -4.69 22.18
C ILE A 32 -2.83 -4.28 23.65
N ASP A 33 -1.79 -4.58 24.42
CA ASP A 33 -1.75 -4.26 25.86
C ASP A 33 -1.24 -2.84 26.13
N ALA A 34 -0.60 -2.19 25.12
CA ALA A 34 -0.01 -0.85 25.22
C ALA A 34 -0.37 0.04 24.01
N PRO A 35 -1.65 0.33 23.75
CA PRO A 35 -2.09 0.99 22.52
C PRO A 35 -1.53 2.42 22.34
N ALA A 36 -1.29 3.14 23.44
CA ALA A 36 -0.68 4.47 23.36
C ALA A 36 0.80 4.42 22.94
N GLU A 37 1.54 3.43 23.42
CA GLU A 37 2.94 3.20 23.04
C GLU A 37 3.03 2.71 21.60
N TRP A 38 2.16 1.82 21.18
CA TRP A 38 2.03 1.37 19.79
C TRP A 38 1.81 2.56 18.85
N LEU A 39 0.86 3.44 19.17
CA LEU A 39 0.57 4.60 18.35
C LEU A 39 1.80 5.49 18.21
N LYS A 40 2.42 5.86 19.33
CA LYS A 40 3.57 6.75 19.39
C LYS A 40 4.84 6.19 18.76
N ASN A 41 5.13 4.92 19.04
CA ASN A 41 6.44 4.35 18.71
C ASN A 41 6.45 3.60 17.36
N LEU A 42 5.28 3.15 16.88
CA LEU A 42 5.17 2.43 15.63
C LEU A 42 4.44 3.24 14.56
N ILE A 43 3.27 3.80 14.87
CA ILE A 43 2.41 4.42 13.86
C ILE A 43 2.85 5.84 13.51
N GLU A 44 3.06 6.70 14.49
CA GLU A 44 3.45 8.10 14.20
C GLU A 44 4.70 8.23 13.32
N PRO A 45 5.77 7.43 13.50
CA PRO A 45 6.94 7.49 12.64
C PRO A 45 6.67 7.13 11.18
N LEU A 46 5.72 6.22 10.89
CA LEU A 46 5.37 5.82 9.53
C LEU A 46 4.82 7.00 8.70
N TYR A 47 4.20 7.97 9.35
CA TYR A 47 3.61 9.16 8.71
C TYR A 47 4.44 10.42 8.90
N GLY A 48 5.72 10.29 9.26
CA GLY A 48 6.61 11.43 9.54
C GLY A 48 6.81 12.38 8.36
N ARG A 49 6.63 11.92 7.13
CA ARG A 49 6.81 12.69 5.88
C ARG A 49 5.49 13.30 5.37
N VAL A 50 4.37 12.93 5.95
CA VAL A 50 3.05 13.47 5.60
C VAL A 50 2.89 14.89 6.18
N ALA A 51 2.28 15.79 5.41
CA ALA A 51 2.01 17.16 5.85
C ALA A 51 1.24 17.17 7.19
N PRO A 52 1.59 18.04 8.14
CA PRO A 52 1.10 17.97 9.52
C PRO A 52 -0.43 17.93 9.66
N GLU A 53 -1.14 18.72 8.86
CA GLU A 53 -2.60 18.82 8.88
C GLU A 53 -3.29 17.54 8.36
N VAL A 54 -2.62 16.78 7.49
CA VAL A 54 -3.10 15.49 6.97
C VAL A 54 -2.69 14.39 7.93
N ARG A 55 -1.44 14.43 8.42
CA ARG A 55 -0.87 13.44 9.33
C ARG A 55 -1.72 13.24 10.58
N GLU A 56 -2.14 14.34 11.23
CA GLU A 56 -3.00 14.27 12.42
C GLU A 56 -4.30 13.49 12.14
N LYS A 57 -4.95 13.78 11.02
CA LYS A 57 -6.19 13.07 10.62
C LYS A 57 -5.96 11.59 10.38
N VAL A 58 -4.85 11.24 9.72
CA VAL A 58 -4.49 9.85 9.43
C VAL A 58 -4.20 9.10 10.74
N ILE A 59 -3.37 9.66 11.61
CA ILE A 59 -3.03 9.04 12.91
C ILE A 59 -4.28 8.84 13.76
N ASN A 60 -5.16 9.82 13.83
CA ASN A 60 -6.44 9.70 14.54
C ASN A 60 -7.33 8.60 13.93
N GLY A 61 -7.36 8.49 12.59
CA GLY A 61 -8.07 7.41 11.91
C GLY A 61 -7.52 6.04 12.27
N VAL A 62 -6.19 5.88 12.25
CA VAL A 62 -5.51 4.63 12.63
C VAL A 62 -5.77 4.30 14.11
N ALA A 63 -5.70 5.28 15.01
CA ALA A 63 -5.98 5.09 16.43
C ALA A 63 -7.42 4.61 16.68
N ASN A 64 -8.39 5.16 15.95
CA ASN A 64 -9.80 4.78 16.06
C ASN A 64 -10.07 3.34 15.55
N VAL A 65 -9.35 2.88 14.54
CA VAL A 65 -9.41 1.49 14.07
C VAL A 65 -8.82 0.54 15.11
N GLY A 66 -7.73 0.93 15.72
CA GLY A 66 -7.08 0.22 16.81
C GLY A 66 -6.17 -0.93 16.36
N VAL A 67 -5.24 -1.26 17.24
CA VAL A 67 -4.16 -2.22 16.98
C VAL A 67 -4.63 -3.65 16.70
N ALA A 68 -5.72 -4.08 17.34
CA ALA A 68 -6.23 -5.45 17.14
C ALA A 68 -6.73 -5.68 15.70
N VAL A 69 -7.36 -4.68 15.09
CA VAL A 69 -7.79 -4.74 13.69
C VAL A 69 -6.57 -4.72 12.78
N GLN A 70 -5.61 -3.84 13.02
CA GLN A 70 -4.36 -3.80 12.25
C GLN A 70 -3.60 -5.12 12.31
N LEU A 71 -3.46 -5.72 13.49
CA LEU A 71 -2.81 -7.03 13.62
C LEU A 71 -3.50 -8.08 12.76
N ASN A 72 -4.82 -8.11 12.75
CA ASN A 72 -5.56 -9.04 11.90
C ASN A 72 -5.32 -8.78 10.42
N ASP A 73 -5.33 -7.52 9.99
CA ASP A 73 -5.09 -7.12 8.60
C ASP A 73 -3.67 -7.50 8.15
N PHE A 74 -2.65 -7.24 8.97
CA PHE A 74 -1.28 -7.64 8.66
C PHE A 74 -1.09 -9.17 8.64
N ARG A 75 -1.82 -9.92 9.47
CA ARG A 75 -1.85 -11.40 9.38
C ARG A 75 -2.51 -11.88 8.08
N CYS A 76 -3.51 -11.17 7.57
CA CYS A 76 -4.10 -11.45 6.25
C CYS A 76 -3.10 -11.11 5.14
N CYS A 77 -2.42 -9.97 5.22
CA CYS A 77 -1.34 -9.61 4.30
C CYS A 77 -0.24 -10.68 4.26
N ASP A 78 0.22 -11.17 5.42
CA ASP A 78 1.28 -12.17 5.49
C ASP A 78 0.92 -13.49 4.77
N LYS A 79 -0.36 -13.83 4.72
CA LYS A 79 -0.88 -15.02 4.02
C LYS A 79 -1.21 -14.76 2.56
N PHE A 80 -1.22 -13.48 2.13
CA PHE A 80 -1.59 -13.14 0.76
C PHE A 80 -0.50 -13.52 -0.23
N ASP A 81 -0.87 -14.37 -1.19
CA ASP A 81 0.00 -14.81 -2.28
C ASP A 81 -0.84 -15.17 -3.52
N ILE A 82 -0.70 -14.37 -4.57
CA ILE A 82 -1.35 -14.58 -5.86
C ILE A 82 -0.34 -14.59 -7.01
N MET A 83 0.93 -14.87 -6.72
CA MET A 83 2.00 -14.81 -7.72
C MET A 83 1.74 -15.72 -8.92
N ASP A 84 1.08 -16.85 -8.71
CA ASP A 84 0.69 -17.82 -9.76
C ASP A 84 -0.57 -17.41 -10.55
N LYS A 85 -1.30 -16.37 -10.09
CA LYS A 85 -2.59 -15.93 -10.67
C LYS A 85 -2.57 -14.52 -11.21
N VAL A 86 -1.56 -13.73 -10.87
CA VAL A 86 -1.50 -12.30 -11.23
C VAL A 86 -1.52 -12.09 -12.75
N ASN A 87 -0.99 -13.03 -13.52
CA ASN A 87 -1.03 -13.01 -14.98
C ASN A 87 -2.42 -13.25 -15.59
N GLN A 88 -3.42 -13.61 -14.78
CA GLN A 88 -4.82 -13.74 -15.21
C GLN A 88 -5.56 -12.41 -15.17
N ILE A 89 -4.95 -11.34 -14.65
CA ILE A 89 -5.51 -10.01 -14.67
C ILE A 89 -5.48 -9.51 -16.12
N ALA A 90 -6.65 -9.28 -16.69
CA ALA A 90 -6.84 -8.93 -18.11
C ALA A 90 -7.42 -7.51 -18.30
N VAL A 91 -7.69 -6.79 -17.21
CA VAL A 91 -8.20 -5.42 -17.28
C VAL A 91 -7.04 -4.41 -17.32
N PRO A 92 -7.22 -3.23 -17.93
CA PRO A 92 -6.23 -2.16 -17.88
C PRO A 92 -5.77 -1.94 -16.44
N THR A 93 -4.45 -1.89 -16.23
CA THR A 93 -3.88 -1.81 -14.88
C THR A 93 -2.82 -0.72 -14.81
N LEU A 94 -2.95 0.16 -13.82
CA LEU A 94 -1.93 1.12 -13.40
C LEU A 94 -1.29 0.62 -12.11
N VAL A 95 0.04 0.59 -12.07
CA VAL A 95 0.82 0.31 -10.85
C VAL A 95 1.59 1.56 -10.48
N ILE A 96 1.45 2.01 -9.24
CA ILE A 96 2.14 3.19 -8.69
C ILE A 96 2.98 2.74 -7.50
N CYS A 97 4.20 3.26 -7.39
CA CYS A 97 5.09 2.96 -6.27
C CYS A 97 6.06 4.10 -6.01
N GLY A 98 6.33 4.40 -4.75
CA GLY A 98 7.37 5.33 -4.35
C GLY A 98 8.78 4.76 -4.56
N THR A 99 9.76 5.62 -4.90
CA THR A 99 11.17 5.18 -5.03
C THR A 99 11.79 4.78 -3.70
N GLU A 100 11.28 5.30 -2.59
CA GLU A 100 11.77 5.06 -1.23
C GLU A 100 10.82 4.16 -0.41
N ASP A 101 9.94 3.40 -1.08
CA ASP A 101 9.10 2.40 -0.41
C ASP A 101 9.96 1.21 0.03
N ASP A 102 10.17 1.09 1.35
CA ASP A 102 10.91 0.00 2.00
C ASP A 102 9.99 -1.13 2.53
N ILE A 103 8.67 -0.93 2.50
CA ILE A 103 7.66 -1.91 2.91
C ILE A 103 7.26 -2.79 1.72
N ALA A 104 6.89 -2.16 0.58
CA ALA A 104 6.62 -2.84 -0.69
C ALA A 104 7.58 -2.33 -1.78
N PRO A 105 8.87 -2.69 -1.75
CA PRO A 105 9.90 -2.14 -2.61
C PRO A 105 9.53 -2.20 -4.09
N LEU A 106 10.03 -1.23 -4.88
CA LEU A 106 9.77 -1.05 -6.31
C LEU A 106 9.84 -2.35 -7.14
N LYS A 107 10.68 -3.31 -6.75
CA LYS A 107 10.75 -4.63 -7.40
C LYS A 107 9.42 -5.41 -7.39
N TYR A 108 8.53 -5.14 -6.41
CA TYR A 108 7.20 -5.78 -6.36
C TYR A 108 6.28 -5.19 -7.42
N SER A 109 6.32 -3.87 -7.60
CA SER A 109 5.60 -3.18 -8.67
C SER A 109 6.13 -3.57 -10.05
N GLN A 110 7.46 -3.68 -10.20
CA GLN A 110 8.07 -4.20 -11.43
C GLN A 110 7.63 -5.64 -11.74
N TYR A 111 7.51 -6.49 -10.72
CA TYR A 111 6.96 -7.84 -10.91
C TYR A 111 5.52 -7.79 -11.44
N LEU A 112 4.66 -6.96 -10.87
CA LEU A 112 3.27 -6.80 -11.30
C LEU A 112 3.19 -6.40 -12.78
N VAL A 113 3.90 -5.35 -13.20
CA VAL A 113 3.86 -4.89 -14.61
C VAL A 113 4.47 -5.88 -15.58
N ASN A 114 5.42 -6.69 -15.14
CA ASN A 114 6.00 -7.75 -15.95
C ASN A 114 5.06 -8.97 -16.14
N LYS A 115 4.07 -9.14 -15.26
CA LYS A 115 3.14 -10.26 -15.26
C LYS A 115 1.75 -9.91 -15.80
N ILE A 116 1.30 -8.67 -15.63
CA ILE A 116 0.00 -8.20 -16.08
C ILE A 116 0.16 -7.58 -17.46
N VAL A 117 -0.48 -8.19 -18.46
CA VAL A 117 -0.37 -7.72 -19.85
C VAL A 117 -0.94 -6.31 -19.99
N GLY A 118 -0.15 -5.39 -20.54
CA GLY A 118 -0.54 -4.00 -20.76
C GLY A 118 -0.57 -3.11 -19.50
N ALA A 119 -0.10 -3.61 -18.36
CA ALA A 119 0.03 -2.78 -17.16
C ALA A 119 1.05 -1.66 -17.35
N LYS A 120 0.74 -0.49 -16.81
CA LYS A 120 1.62 0.69 -16.78
C LYS A 120 2.21 0.87 -15.39
N LEU A 121 3.48 1.29 -15.32
CA LEU A 121 4.16 1.64 -14.07
C LEU A 121 4.38 3.15 -14.01
N VAL A 122 4.00 3.76 -12.90
CA VAL A 122 4.39 5.12 -12.54
C VAL A 122 5.18 5.06 -11.23
N VAL A 123 6.36 5.65 -11.23
CA VAL A 123 7.24 5.68 -10.06
C VAL A 123 7.26 7.10 -9.52
N ILE A 124 6.90 7.26 -8.26
CA ILE A 124 6.83 8.55 -7.57
C ILE A 124 8.18 8.81 -6.89
N ASP A 125 8.92 9.78 -7.40
CA ASP A 125 10.25 10.11 -6.89
C ASP A 125 10.21 10.64 -5.46
N GLY A 126 11.04 10.08 -4.57
CA GLY A 126 11.08 10.38 -3.14
C GLY A 126 9.82 9.97 -2.36
N GLY A 127 8.86 9.26 -2.98
CA GLY A 127 7.69 8.71 -2.28
C GLY A 127 8.06 7.47 -1.45
N THR A 128 7.49 7.34 -0.25
CA THR A 128 7.57 6.12 0.58
C THR A 128 6.35 5.23 0.37
N HIS A 129 6.11 4.27 1.27
CA HIS A 129 4.92 3.39 1.26
C HIS A 129 3.58 4.15 1.37
N HIS A 130 3.62 5.42 1.69
CA HIS A 130 2.44 6.28 1.78
C HIS A 130 2.49 7.38 0.70
N CYS A 131 3.08 7.09 -0.47
CA CYS A 131 3.27 8.08 -1.53
C CYS A 131 1.97 8.77 -1.94
N PHE A 132 0.83 8.10 -1.85
CA PHE A 132 -0.49 8.63 -2.19
C PHE A 132 -0.99 9.75 -1.24
N ILE A 133 -0.44 9.85 -0.03
CA ILE A 133 -0.72 10.95 0.91
C ILE A 133 0.47 11.90 1.10
N GLU A 134 1.68 11.45 0.80
CA GLU A 134 2.88 12.30 0.84
C GLU A 134 2.99 13.18 -0.41
N LYS A 135 2.61 12.63 -1.55
CA LYS A 135 2.73 13.21 -2.89
C LYS A 135 1.42 13.12 -3.68
N PRO A 136 0.31 13.66 -3.12
CA PRO A 136 -1.02 13.45 -3.69
C PRO A 136 -1.20 14.06 -5.07
N LEU A 137 -0.47 15.13 -5.42
CA LEU A 137 -0.57 15.76 -6.73
C LEU A 137 -0.04 14.84 -7.82
N GLU A 138 1.16 14.29 -7.63
CA GLU A 138 1.82 13.39 -8.59
C GLU A 138 1.02 12.07 -8.76
N VAL A 139 0.51 11.53 -7.65
CA VAL A 139 -0.30 10.30 -7.69
C VAL A 139 -1.64 10.54 -8.38
N ASN A 140 -2.34 11.64 -8.06
CA ASN A 140 -3.61 11.97 -8.70
C ASN A 140 -3.45 12.25 -10.20
N GLU A 141 -2.38 12.95 -10.61
CA GLU A 141 -2.07 13.20 -12.02
C GLU A 141 -1.87 11.88 -12.78
N ALA A 142 -1.11 10.94 -12.22
CA ALA A 142 -0.91 9.62 -12.82
C ALA A 142 -2.23 8.84 -12.96
N ILE A 143 -3.11 8.91 -11.96
CA ILE A 143 -4.43 8.28 -11.98
C ILE A 143 -5.32 8.92 -13.05
N GLU A 144 -5.38 10.26 -13.09
CA GLU A 144 -6.20 10.98 -14.07
C GLU A 144 -5.75 10.70 -15.49
N GLU A 145 -4.44 10.70 -15.75
CA GLU A 145 -3.90 10.38 -17.07
C GLU A 145 -4.25 8.95 -17.49
N PHE A 146 -4.14 8.00 -16.56
CA PHE A 146 -4.53 6.61 -16.83
C PHE A 146 -6.00 6.49 -17.16
N LEU A 147 -6.88 7.14 -16.39
CA LEU A 147 -8.33 7.06 -16.58
C LEU A 147 -8.80 7.74 -17.89
N LYS A 148 -8.11 8.81 -18.35
CA LYS A 148 -8.39 9.45 -19.65
C LYS A 148 -8.05 8.52 -20.83
N GLY A 149 -7.21 7.52 -20.62
CA GLY A 149 -6.80 6.56 -21.65
C GLY A 149 -7.63 5.26 -21.71
N LEU A 150 -8.67 5.14 -20.88
CA LEU A 150 -9.62 4.02 -20.88
C LEU A 150 -10.80 4.28 -21.83
#